data_64249aea610a6d990e243e046f5255b3
#
_entry.id   64249aea610a6d990e243e046f5255b3
#
_cell.length_a   1.000
_cell.length_b   1.000
_cell.length_c   1.000
_cell.angle_alpha   90.00
_cell.angle_beta   90.00
_cell.angle_gamma   90.00
#
_symmetry.space_group_name_H-M   'P 1'
#
loop_
_entity.id
_entity.type
_entity.pdbx_description
1 polymer ?
#
loop_
_entity_poly.entity_id
_entity_poly.type
_entity_poly.pdbx_seq_one_letter_code
_entity_poly.pdbx_strand_id
1 'polypeptide(L)'
;MESLSKSVLVVDDDQGILDSFEVLLGDHYHLLKAENGREALHILETDTPQLMFLDIKMAGLSGIDVLKRIQKDQKRVDVVVITASSQEGIEEEVKSLGAVDYLKKPLDIFDVERITSRYLN
;
A
#
# COMPACT_ATOMS: atom_id res chain seq x y z
N MET A 1 -3.65 22.58 1.09
CA MET A 1 -3.16 22.42 2.45
C MET A 1 -3.81 21.25 3.16
N GLU A 2 -5.13 21.21 3.19
CA GLU A 2 -5.82 20.14 3.90
C GLU A 2 -5.53 18.76 3.32
N SER A 3 -5.35 18.65 2.01
CA SER A 3 -5.02 17.38 1.38
C SER A 3 -3.71 16.80 1.88
N LEU A 4 -2.77 17.66 2.32
CA LEU A 4 -1.48 17.20 2.83
C LEU A 4 -1.56 16.71 4.26
N SER A 5 -2.73 16.84 4.92
CA SER A 5 -2.92 16.28 6.25
C SER A 5 -3.12 14.77 6.21
N LYS A 6 -3.44 14.22 5.03
CA LYS A 6 -3.65 12.79 4.86
C LYS A 6 -2.39 12.15 4.32
N SER A 7 -2.03 11.01 4.90
CA SER A 7 -0.80 10.30 4.56
C SER A 7 -1.09 8.99 3.85
N VAL A 8 -0.28 8.71 2.85
CA VAL A 8 -0.33 7.47 2.08
C VAL A 8 1.04 6.82 2.13
N LEU A 9 1.09 5.54 2.45
CA LEU A 9 2.34 4.77 2.42
C LEU A 9 2.32 3.86 1.20
N VAL A 10 3.39 3.88 0.41
CA VAL A 10 3.54 2.99 -0.74
C VAL A 10 4.75 2.09 -0.49
N VAL A 11 4.54 0.79 -0.62
CA VAL A 11 5.57 -0.21 -0.36
C VAL A 11 5.77 -1.07 -1.60
N ASP A 12 6.93 -0.93 -2.23
CA ASP A 12 7.28 -1.71 -3.43
C ASP A 12 8.79 -1.64 -3.61
N ASP A 13 9.40 -2.76 -4.00
CA ASP A 13 10.84 -2.78 -4.24
C ASP A 13 11.21 -2.27 -5.64
N ASP A 14 10.22 -1.96 -6.47
CA ASP A 14 10.41 -1.38 -7.79
C ASP A 14 10.37 0.15 -7.68
N GLN A 15 11.52 0.79 -7.88
CA GLN A 15 11.63 2.24 -7.79
C GLN A 15 10.70 2.94 -8.78
N GLY A 16 10.49 2.35 -9.95
CA GLY A 16 9.58 2.92 -10.95
C GLY A 16 8.14 3.04 -10.42
N ILE A 17 7.70 2.07 -9.64
CA ILE A 17 6.37 2.11 -9.02
C ILE A 17 6.33 3.24 -7.99
N LEU A 18 7.35 3.34 -7.14
CA LEU A 18 7.39 4.40 -6.12
C LEU A 18 7.38 5.77 -6.79
N ASP A 19 8.14 5.94 -7.87
CA ASP A 19 8.17 7.20 -8.61
C ASP A 19 6.82 7.53 -9.24
N SER A 20 6.12 6.52 -9.73
CA SER A 20 4.78 6.70 -10.31
C SER A 20 3.80 7.22 -9.27
N PHE A 21 3.83 6.65 -8.06
CA PHE A 21 2.97 7.12 -6.98
C PHE A 21 3.31 8.54 -6.56
N GLU A 22 4.60 8.91 -6.58
CA GLU A 22 5.01 10.27 -6.27
C GLU A 22 4.39 11.26 -7.27
N VAL A 23 4.41 10.92 -8.54
CA VAL A 23 3.82 11.77 -9.58
C VAL A 23 2.30 11.87 -9.41
N LEU A 24 1.65 10.76 -9.11
CA LEU A 24 0.19 10.71 -9.02
C LEU A 24 -0.36 11.35 -7.75
N LEU A 25 0.29 11.14 -6.62
CA LEU A 25 -0.27 11.48 -5.32
C LEU A 25 0.54 12.49 -4.52
N GLY A 26 1.81 12.71 -4.88
CA GLY A 26 2.73 13.51 -4.07
C GLY A 26 2.31 14.95 -3.83
N ASP A 27 1.55 15.53 -4.76
CA ASP A 27 1.10 16.92 -4.63
C ASP A 27 -0.16 17.05 -3.79
N HIS A 28 -0.85 15.94 -3.53
CA HIS A 28 -2.15 15.96 -2.86
C HIS A 28 -2.12 15.33 -1.47
N TYR A 29 -1.14 14.52 -1.20
CA TYR A 29 -1.05 13.76 0.05
C TYR A 29 0.38 13.75 0.56
N HIS A 30 0.54 13.52 1.86
CA HIS A 30 1.85 13.27 2.43
C HIS A 30 2.23 11.83 2.08
N LEU A 31 3.14 11.67 1.13
CA LEU A 31 3.49 10.37 0.60
C LEU A 31 4.73 9.81 1.31
N LEU A 32 4.56 8.64 1.91
CA LEU A 32 5.64 7.89 2.54
C LEU A 32 5.97 6.71 1.63
N LYS A 33 7.24 6.37 1.51
CA LYS A 33 7.68 5.29 0.61
C LYS A 33 8.57 4.32 1.35
N ALA A 34 8.38 3.03 1.08
CA ALA A 34 9.21 1.97 1.62
C ALA A 34 9.57 0.99 0.50
N GLU A 35 10.80 0.50 0.51
CA GLU A 35 11.29 -0.40 -0.54
C GLU A 35 11.21 -1.87 -0.14
N ASN A 36 10.82 -2.14 1.10
CA ASN A 36 10.70 -3.51 1.59
C ASN A 36 9.78 -3.53 2.82
N GLY A 37 9.42 -4.75 3.22
CA GLY A 37 8.47 -4.94 4.32
C GLY A 37 8.98 -4.47 5.66
N ARG A 38 10.27 -4.64 5.92
CA ARG A 38 10.86 -4.20 7.20
C ARG A 38 10.79 -2.68 7.32
N GLU A 39 11.11 -1.98 6.24
CA GLU A 39 11.04 -0.53 6.20
C GLU A 39 9.60 -0.06 6.40
N ALA A 40 8.64 -0.75 5.77
CA ALA A 40 7.23 -0.43 5.93
C ALA A 40 6.79 -0.57 7.39
N LEU A 41 7.17 -1.66 8.05
CA LEU A 41 6.81 -1.86 9.44
C LEU A 41 7.44 -0.81 10.36
N HIS A 42 8.67 -0.41 10.05
CA HIS A 42 9.34 0.65 10.80
C HIS A 42 8.59 1.99 10.67
N ILE A 43 8.16 2.32 9.46
CA ILE A 43 7.37 3.53 9.23
C ILE A 43 6.06 3.49 10.03
N LEU A 44 5.41 2.34 10.07
CA LEU A 44 4.14 2.18 10.81
C LEU A 44 4.30 2.30 12.32
N GLU A 45 5.53 2.24 12.83
CA GLU A 45 5.78 2.46 14.26
C GLU A 45 5.73 3.95 14.62
N THR A 46 6.11 4.81 13.69
CA THR A 46 6.25 6.25 13.96
C THR A 46 5.21 7.10 13.25
N ASP A 47 4.63 6.59 12.19
CA ASP A 47 3.66 7.33 11.37
C ASP A 47 2.33 6.57 11.32
N THR A 48 1.25 7.30 11.03
CA THR A 48 -0.08 6.71 10.97
C THR A 48 -0.73 7.02 9.63
N PRO A 49 -0.22 6.40 8.53
CA PRO A 49 -0.87 6.64 7.24
C PRO A 49 -2.28 6.07 7.24
N GLN A 50 -3.19 6.76 6.57
CA GLN A 50 -4.57 6.30 6.48
C GLN A 50 -4.75 5.23 5.41
N LEU A 51 -3.90 5.25 4.39
CA LEU A 51 -3.97 4.33 3.27
C LEU A 51 -2.58 3.79 2.96
N MET A 52 -2.48 2.51 2.62
CA MET A 52 -1.22 1.87 2.28
C MET A 52 -1.40 1.04 1.02
N PHE A 53 -0.53 1.26 0.04
CA PHE A 53 -0.43 0.40 -1.13
C PHE A 53 0.75 -0.54 -0.89
N LEU A 54 0.50 -1.84 -0.94
CA LEU A 54 1.47 -2.85 -0.52
C LEU A 54 1.67 -3.91 -1.59
N ASP A 55 2.88 -3.97 -2.13
CA ASP A 55 3.26 -5.05 -3.02
C ASP A 55 3.51 -6.31 -2.19
N ILE A 56 2.99 -7.45 -2.63
CA ILE A 56 3.16 -8.69 -1.87
C ILE A 56 4.40 -9.48 -2.29
N LYS A 57 4.93 -9.23 -3.48
CA LYS A 57 6.11 -9.96 -3.94
C LYS A 57 7.35 -9.09 -3.82
N MET A 58 7.98 -9.17 -2.66
CA MET A 58 9.22 -8.45 -2.39
C MET A 58 10.24 -9.41 -1.79
N ALA A 59 11.52 -9.10 -1.99
CA ALA A 59 12.59 -9.85 -1.35
C ALA A 59 12.54 -9.65 0.17
N GLY A 60 12.90 -10.68 0.90
CA GLY A 60 12.89 -10.64 2.37
C GLY A 60 11.49 -10.78 2.91
N LEU A 61 11.07 -9.85 3.76
CA LEU A 61 9.75 -9.89 4.37
C LEU A 61 8.69 -9.58 3.31
N SER A 62 7.84 -10.54 3.00
CA SER A 62 6.83 -10.38 1.94
C SER A 62 5.69 -9.49 2.38
N GLY A 63 4.89 -9.02 1.40
CA GLY A 63 3.70 -8.25 1.71
C GLY A 63 2.68 -9.03 2.52
N ILE A 64 2.59 -10.34 2.33
CA ILE A 64 1.72 -11.18 3.14
C ILE A 64 2.14 -11.12 4.62
N ASP A 65 3.44 -11.20 4.87
CA ASP A 65 3.95 -11.09 6.24
C ASP A 65 3.66 -9.73 6.85
N VAL A 66 3.76 -8.67 6.04
CA VAL A 66 3.42 -7.31 6.50
C VAL A 66 1.95 -7.22 6.87
N LEU A 67 1.05 -7.78 6.02
CA LEU A 67 -0.38 -7.81 6.31
C LEU A 67 -0.67 -8.52 7.62
N LYS A 68 -0.05 -9.67 7.83
CA LYS A 68 -0.26 -10.43 9.06
C LYS A 68 0.19 -9.64 10.28
N ARG A 69 1.29 -8.92 10.18
CA ARG A 69 1.79 -8.11 11.27
C ARG A 69 0.89 -6.92 11.56
N ILE A 70 0.38 -6.27 10.51
CA ILE A 70 -0.56 -5.17 10.67
C ILE A 70 -1.81 -5.64 11.41
N GLN A 71 -2.32 -6.80 11.03
CA GLN A 71 -3.50 -7.39 11.64
C GLN A 71 -3.24 -7.77 13.09
N LYS A 72 -2.10 -8.40 13.36
CA LYS A 72 -1.72 -8.80 14.71
C LYS A 72 -1.59 -7.59 15.63
N ASP A 73 -0.96 -6.53 15.14
CA ASP A 73 -0.72 -5.33 15.92
C ASP A 73 -1.91 -4.37 15.94
N GLN A 74 -2.98 -4.73 15.25
CA GLN A 74 -4.23 -3.96 15.18
C GLN A 74 -4.00 -2.52 14.71
N LYS A 75 -3.12 -2.35 13.74
CA LYS A 75 -2.86 -1.04 13.13
C LYS A 75 -4.08 -0.59 12.33
N ARG A 76 -4.39 0.69 12.43
CA ARG A 76 -5.53 1.27 11.71
C ARG A 76 -5.07 1.91 10.43
N VAL A 77 -4.91 1.09 9.41
CA VAL A 77 -4.54 1.54 8.07
C VAL A 77 -5.31 0.71 7.06
N ASP A 78 -5.88 1.36 6.05
CA ASP A 78 -6.54 0.65 4.97
C ASP A 78 -5.46 0.18 4.00
N VAL A 79 -5.35 -1.13 3.81
CA VAL A 79 -4.30 -1.70 2.95
C VAL A 79 -4.89 -2.14 1.62
N VAL A 80 -4.35 -1.59 0.54
CA VAL A 80 -4.66 -2.01 -0.83
C VAL A 80 -3.44 -2.80 -1.32
N VAL A 81 -3.64 -4.07 -1.62
CA VAL A 81 -2.56 -4.91 -2.12
C VAL A 81 -2.37 -4.66 -3.61
N ILE A 82 -1.11 -4.50 -4.04
CA ILE A 82 -0.77 -4.40 -5.45
C ILE A 82 0.16 -5.56 -5.78
N THR A 83 -0.03 -6.20 -6.93
CA THR A 83 0.79 -7.36 -7.28
C THR A 83 0.75 -7.67 -8.76
N ALA A 84 1.87 -8.19 -9.28
CA ALA A 84 1.93 -8.74 -10.62
C ALA A 84 1.47 -10.21 -10.65
N SER A 85 1.23 -10.80 -9.48
CA SER A 85 0.89 -12.21 -9.39
C SER A 85 -0.48 -12.50 -10.01
N SER A 86 -0.53 -13.57 -10.80
CA SER A 86 -1.79 -14.08 -11.33
C SER A 86 -2.17 -15.38 -10.60
N GLN A 87 -1.58 -15.62 -9.44
CA GLN A 87 -1.85 -16.80 -8.65
C GLN A 87 -3.32 -16.86 -8.26
N GLU A 88 -3.94 -18.02 -8.51
CA GLU A 88 -5.34 -18.21 -8.17
C GLU A 88 -5.53 -18.15 -6.65
N GLY A 89 -6.59 -17.44 -6.23
CA GLY A 89 -6.91 -17.35 -4.80
C GLY A 89 -6.18 -16.24 -4.05
N ILE A 90 -5.23 -15.54 -4.71
CA ILE A 90 -4.45 -14.53 -4.00
C ILE A 90 -5.32 -13.37 -3.53
N GLU A 91 -6.32 -12.98 -4.32
CA GLU A 91 -7.20 -11.88 -3.94
C GLU A 91 -7.99 -12.21 -2.68
N GLU A 92 -8.55 -13.42 -2.62
CA GLU A 92 -9.29 -13.87 -1.45
C GLU A 92 -8.38 -13.99 -0.24
N GLU A 93 -7.17 -14.47 -0.44
CA GLU A 93 -6.20 -14.61 0.64
C GLU A 93 -5.88 -13.26 1.28
N VAL A 94 -5.53 -12.25 0.46
CA VAL A 94 -5.15 -10.95 1.03
C VAL A 94 -6.34 -10.26 1.67
N LYS A 95 -7.54 -10.43 1.13
CA LYS A 95 -8.74 -9.87 1.74
C LYS A 95 -9.04 -10.55 3.08
N SER A 96 -8.81 -11.84 3.19
CA SER A 96 -9.00 -12.55 4.46
C SER A 96 -7.99 -12.09 5.51
N LEU A 97 -6.85 -11.54 5.08
CA LEU A 97 -5.83 -11.01 5.97
C LEU A 97 -6.03 -9.52 6.26
N GLY A 98 -7.14 -8.95 5.81
CA GLY A 98 -7.51 -7.58 6.16
C GLY A 98 -7.32 -6.54 5.07
N ALA A 99 -6.83 -6.91 3.88
CA ALA A 99 -6.72 -5.95 2.79
C ALA A 99 -8.13 -5.48 2.39
N VAL A 100 -8.27 -4.17 2.20
CA VAL A 100 -9.57 -3.60 1.84
C VAL A 100 -9.82 -3.62 0.34
N ASP A 101 -8.74 -3.73 -0.45
CA ASP A 101 -8.87 -3.77 -1.90
C ASP A 101 -7.62 -4.39 -2.52
N TYR A 102 -7.64 -4.54 -3.83
CA TYR A 102 -6.61 -5.27 -4.55
C TYR A 102 -6.45 -4.67 -5.95
N LEU A 103 -5.22 -4.43 -6.36
CA LEU A 103 -4.90 -3.93 -7.69
C LEU A 103 -3.86 -4.83 -8.36
N LYS A 104 -4.04 -5.09 -9.63
CA LYS A 104 -3.12 -5.92 -10.39
C LYS A 104 -2.19 -5.03 -11.21
N LYS A 105 -0.90 -5.38 -11.25
CA LYS A 105 0.06 -4.70 -12.12
C LYS A 105 -0.12 -5.18 -13.56
N PRO A 106 0.11 -4.35 -14.57
CA PRO A 106 0.56 -2.96 -14.47
C PRO A 106 -0.55 -2.05 -13.95
N LEU A 107 -0.16 -1.04 -13.15
CA LEU A 107 -1.12 -0.16 -12.52
C LEU A 107 -1.74 0.79 -13.52
N ASP A 108 -3.06 0.96 -13.41
CA ASP A 108 -3.82 1.92 -14.18
C ASP A 108 -3.99 3.18 -13.34
N ILE A 109 -3.64 4.32 -13.89
CA ILE A 109 -3.73 5.61 -13.21
C ILE A 109 -5.13 5.85 -12.66
N PHE A 110 -6.15 5.54 -13.45
CA PHE A 110 -7.54 5.77 -13.03
C PHE A 110 -7.94 4.88 -11.87
N ASP A 111 -7.43 3.66 -11.84
CA ASP A 111 -7.70 2.75 -10.72
C ASP A 111 -7.06 3.25 -9.43
N VAL A 112 -5.82 3.73 -9.51
CA VAL A 112 -5.13 4.28 -8.34
C VAL A 112 -5.87 5.48 -7.81
N GLU A 113 -6.28 6.39 -8.69
CA GLU A 113 -7.01 7.61 -8.28
C GLU A 113 -8.38 7.27 -7.70
N ARG A 114 -9.09 6.34 -8.32
CA ARG A 114 -10.41 5.91 -7.85
C ARG A 114 -10.33 5.31 -6.45
N ILE A 115 -9.35 4.45 -6.22
CA ILE A 115 -9.18 3.80 -4.93
C ILE A 115 -8.74 4.82 -3.87
N THR A 116 -7.82 5.69 -4.23
CA THR A 116 -7.36 6.73 -3.30
C THR A 116 -8.53 7.59 -2.85
N SER A 117 -9.37 8.03 -3.79
CA SER A 117 -10.57 8.81 -3.46
C SER A 117 -11.54 8.03 -2.59
N ARG A 118 -11.73 6.76 -2.89
CA ARG A 118 -12.67 5.92 -2.13
C ARG A 118 -12.31 5.85 -0.65
N TYR A 119 -11.03 5.70 -0.35
CA TYR A 119 -10.61 5.45 1.03
C TYR A 119 -10.15 6.70 1.78
N LEU A 120 -9.87 7.79 1.08
CA LEU A 120 -9.39 9.02 1.72
C LEU A 120 -10.37 10.19 1.66
N ASN A 121 -11.41 10.06 0.88
CA ASN A 121 -12.40 11.17 0.77
C ASN A 121 -13.78 10.79 1.35
#